data_bf32ba7d2eac0e74bf666d73067afa35
#
_entry.id   bf32ba7d2eac0e74bf666d73067afa35
#
_cell.length_a   1.000
_cell.length_b   1.000
_cell.length_c   1.000
_cell.angle_alpha   90.00
_cell.angle_beta   90.00
_cell.angle_gamma   90.00
#
_symmetry.space_group_name_H-M   'P 1'
#
loop_
_entity.id
_entity.type
_entity.pdbx_description
1 polymer ?
#
loop_
_entity_poly.entity_id
_entity_poly.type
_entity_poly.pdbx_seq_one_letter_code
_entity_poly.pdbx_strand_id
1 'polypeptide(L)'
;MNARIDHLPSATPVRGGVVAGDCLDVLRSLPAERVDLIVTSPPYADQRASTYGGVTADDYVAWFLPRAEQMRRVLKPGGSLVINIKEKVVDGERHTYVLELIIAMRRQGWLWTEEYVWHKRNCFPGKWPNRFRDAWERCLHFTREKRFKMNQDAVMVPMGDWANTRLKTLGANDVVRHDSRVGNAFGKNIANWQGRDRAYPTNVLHLATECGNKGHSAAFPQALPRWFIELFTDPGDTVLDPFAGSGTTLAAALALGRHAIGVELTPKYVARCRDTLASALEAVQALARASGPTEQELVSPGRAPDAAATVSKDSVPS
;
A
#
# COMPACT_ATOMS: atom_id res chain seq x y z
N MET A 1 -16.07 -19.44 -3.40
CA MET A 1 -16.84 -18.22 -3.69
C MET A 1 -15.92 -17.25 -4.39
N ASN A 2 -16.14 -17.05 -5.69
CA ASN A 2 -15.30 -16.26 -6.59
C ASN A 2 -15.46 -14.77 -6.28
N ALA A 3 -14.38 -14.12 -5.81
CA ALA A 3 -14.32 -12.68 -5.81
C ALA A 3 -14.24 -12.21 -7.27
N ARG A 4 -15.25 -11.51 -7.74
CA ARG A 4 -15.27 -10.85 -9.03
C ARG A 4 -14.14 -9.85 -9.12
N ILE A 5 -13.25 -10.05 -10.08
CA ILE A 5 -12.28 -9.05 -10.55
C ILE A 5 -13.05 -8.22 -11.58
N ASP A 6 -13.87 -7.29 -11.10
CA ASP A 6 -14.51 -6.32 -11.96
C ASP A 6 -13.63 -5.07 -12.05
N HIS A 7 -13.29 -4.70 -13.28
CA HIS A 7 -12.58 -3.51 -13.74
C HIS A 7 -11.06 -3.46 -13.62
N LEU A 8 -10.40 -4.02 -14.65
CA LEU A 8 -9.14 -3.45 -15.13
C LEU A 8 -9.48 -2.28 -16.06
N PRO A 9 -9.20 -1.02 -15.69
CA PRO A 9 -9.39 0.09 -16.60
C PRO A 9 -8.22 0.20 -17.56
N SER A 10 -8.56 0.44 -18.85
CA SER A 10 -7.81 1.16 -19.88
C SER A 10 -6.32 0.87 -20.05
N ALA A 11 -6.04 0.28 -21.10
CA ALA A 11 -4.97 0.14 -22.12
C ALA A 11 -3.63 0.92 -21.99
N THR A 12 -3.23 1.47 -20.85
CA THR A 12 -1.85 1.97 -20.71
C THR A 12 -1.00 0.88 -20.07
N PRO A 13 0.04 0.34 -20.75
CA PRO A 13 0.86 -0.71 -20.17
C PRO A 13 1.55 -0.21 -18.90
N VAL A 14 1.38 -0.94 -17.80
CA VAL A 14 2.11 -0.67 -16.56
C VAL A 14 3.62 -0.80 -16.79
N ARG A 15 4.39 0.08 -16.15
CA ARG A 15 5.84 0.13 -16.28
C ARG A 15 6.47 -0.09 -14.92
N GLY A 16 7.51 -0.90 -14.89
CA GLY A 16 8.29 -1.12 -13.67
C GLY A 16 9.78 -1.12 -13.96
N GLY A 17 10.55 -0.57 -13.04
CA GLY A 17 12.01 -0.56 -13.17
C GLY A 17 12.71 -0.40 -11.82
N VAL A 18 13.98 -0.86 -11.77
CA VAL A 18 14.87 -0.65 -10.63
C VAL A 18 16.14 0.05 -11.11
N VAL A 19 16.50 1.13 -10.41
CA VAL A 19 17.73 1.88 -10.61
C VAL A 19 18.76 1.43 -9.58
N ALA A 20 19.97 1.09 -10.05
CA ALA A 20 21.10 0.75 -9.19
C ALA A 20 21.78 2.02 -8.68
N GLY A 21 21.95 2.17 -7.37
CA GLY A 21 22.63 3.32 -6.77
C GLY A 21 22.15 3.67 -5.37
N ASP A 22 22.82 4.68 -4.77
CA ASP A 22 22.31 5.26 -3.50
C ASP A 22 20.99 5.97 -3.74
N CYS A 23 20.03 5.72 -2.87
CA CYS A 23 18.68 6.28 -3.03
C CYS A 23 18.65 7.81 -2.98
N LEU A 24 19.55 8.47 -2.25
CA LEU A 24 19.62 9.93 -2.18
C LEU A 24 19.99 10.53 -3.55
N ASP A 25 20.98 9.95 -4.21
CA ASP A 25 21.45 10.43 -5.53
C ASP A 25 20.41 10.18 -6.60
N VAL A 26 19.80 8.98 -6.61
CA VAL A 26 18.73 8.65 -7.56
C VAL A 26 17.50 9.53 -7.32
N LEU A 27 17.08 9.72 -6.07
CA LEU A 27 15.94 10.58 -5.75
C LEU A 27 16.17 12.02 -6.23
N ARG A 28 17.39 12.58 -6.09
CA ARG A 28 17.74 13.92 -6.60
C ARG A 28 17.55 14.07 -8.11
N SER A 29 17.76 12.99 -8.86
CA SER A 29 17.59 12.98 -10.33
C SER A 29 16.14 12.84 -10.77
N LEU A 30 15.25 12.35 -9.91
CA LEU A 30 13.82 12.21 -10.24
C LEU A 30 13.14 13.58 -10.26
N PRO A 31 12.19 13.81 -11.19
CA PRO A 31 11.40 15.04 -11.19
C PRO A 31 10.51 15.14 -9.94
N ALA A 32 10.22 16.37 -9.52
CA ALA A 32 9.32 16.64 -8.41
C ALA A 32 7.88 16.18 -8.74
N GLU A 33 7.12 15.79 -7.72
CA GLU A 33 5.67 15.57 -7.78
C GLU A 33 5.24 14.53 -8.84
N ARG A 34 5.97 13.41 -8.93
CA ARG A 34 5.69 12.31 -9.87
C ARG A 34 5.22 11.02 -9.22
N VAL A 35 5.38 10.90 -7.92
CA VAL A 35 5.09 9.68 -7.15
C VAL A 35 3.80 9.89 -6.36
N ASP A 36 2.91 8.92 -6.41
CA ASP A 36 1.64 8.92 -5.66
C ASP A 36 1.82 8.30 -4.29
N LEU A 37 2.62 7.24 -4.20
CA LEU A 37 2.87 6.52 -2.95
C LEU A 37 4.33 6.08 -2.85
N ILE A 38 4.92 6.27 -1.69
CA ILE A 38 6.20 5.66 -1.30
C ILE A 38 5.89 4.64 -0.20
N VAL A 39 6.20 3.36 -0.44
CA VAL A 39 6.18 2.30 0.58
C VAL A 39 7.54 1.68 0.66
N THR A 40 8.17 1.72 1.83
CA THR A 40 9.56 1.31 1.95
C THR A 40 9.92 0.78 3.34
N SER A 41 10.95 -0.05 3.40
CA SER A 41 11.62 -0.48 4.63
C SER A 41 13.11 -0.17 4.52
N PRO A 42 13.56 0.99 5.01
CA PRO A 42 14.98 1.35 4.98
C PRO A 42 15.81 0.36 5.80
N PRO A 43 17.13 0.28 5.58
CA PRO A 43 18.02 -0.47 6.46
C PRO A 43 17.80 -0.05 7.92
N TYR A 44 17.58 -1.02 8.82
CA TYR A 44 17.44 -0.72 10.24
C TYR A 44 18.81 -0.42 10.86
N ALA A 45 18.83 0.44 11.87
CA ALA A 45 20.06 0.84 12.56
C ALA A 45 20.89 -0.37 13.01
N ASP A 46 22.20 -0.32 12.77
CA ASP A 46 23.19 -1.35 13.07
C ASP A 46 22.89 -2.75 12.54
N GLN A 47 21.97 -2.88 11.62
CA GLN A 47 21.69 -4.15 10.95
C GLN A 47 22.40 -4.20 9.61
N ARG A 48 22.99 -5.38 9.30
CA ARG A 48 23.61 -5.66 8.01
C ARG A 48 24.70 -4.68 7.57
N ALA A 49 25.57 -4.30 8.51
CA ALA A 49 26.72 -3.44 8.22
C ALA A 49 27.55 -3.94 7.02
N SER A 50 27.68 -5.27 6.85
CA SER A 50 28.38 -5.89 5.73
C SER A 50 27.66 -5.73 4.38
N THR A 51 26.35 -5.41 4.37
CA THR A 51 25.56 -5.34 3.13
C THR A 51 25.26 -3.90 2.72
N TYR A 52 24.99 -3.02 3.70
CA TYR A 52 24.52 -1.64 3.46
C TYR A 52 25.40 -0.58 4.13
N GLY A 53 26.60 -0.93 4.60
CA GLY A 53 27.53 0.01 5.25
C GLY A 53 27.20 0.35 6.70
N GLY A 54 26.05 -0.11 7.22
CA GLY A 54 25.59 0.05 8.61
C GLY A 54 25.51 1.51 9.07
N VAL A 55 24.31 1.97 9.34
CA VAL A 55 24.09 3.27 10.00
C VAL A 55 23.87 2.99 11.49
N THR A 56 24.60 3.67 12.38
CA THR A 56 24.40 3.54 13.82
C THR A 56 23.02 4.07 14.22
N ALA A 57 22.52 3.67 15.38
CA ALA A 57 21.26 4.20 15.87
C ALA A 57 21.34 5.72 16.13
N ASP A 58 22.49 6.19 16.62
CA ASP A 58 22.75 7.62 16.89
C ASP A 58 22.77 8.47 15.62
N ASP A 59 23.35 7.95 14.54
CA ASP A 59 23.48 8.65 13.25
C ASP A 59 22.23 8.52 12.36
N TYR A 60 21.29 7.64 12.73
CA TYR A 60 20.19 7.24 11.85
C TYR A 60 19.33 8.42 11.39
N VAL A 61 18.99 9.31 12.28
CA VAL A 61 18.16 10.47 11.98
C VAL A 61 18.88 11.39 10.98
N ALA A 62 20.15 11.71 11.25
CA ALA A 62 20.96 12.57 10.37
C ALA A 62 21.14 11.95 8.97
N TRP A 63 21.29 10.63 8.89
CA TRP A 63 21.39 9.88 7.64
C TRP A 63 20.05 9.87 6.86
N PHE A 64 18.91 9.73 7.55
CA PHE A 64 17.61 9.59 6.88
C PHE A 64 17.03 10.93 6.42
N LEU A 65 17.23 12.02 7.14
CA LEU A 65 16.60 13.31 6.86
C LEU A 65 16.85 13.87 5.44
N PRO A 66 18.05 13.82 4.86
CA PRO A 66 18.26 14.24 3.47
C PRO A 66 17.47 13.39 2.47
N ARG A 67 17.29 12.09 2.76
CA ARG A 67 16.48 11.16 1.97
C ARG A 67 14.98 11.48 2.09
N ALA A 68 14.52 11.75 3.31
CA ALA A 68 13.15 12.17 3.58
C ALA A 68 12.78 13.47 2.85
N GLU A 69 13.70 14.43 2.79
CA GLU A 69 13.53 15.67 2.03
C GLU A 69 13.30 15.40 0.53
N GLN A 70 14.12 14.54 -0.08
CA GLN A 70 13.95 14.17 -1.48
C GLN A 70 12.70 13.32 -1.71
N MET A 71 12.33 12.43 -0.81
CA MET A 71 11.05 11.71 -0.85
C MET A 71 9.88 12.69 -0.85
N ARG A 72 9.93 13.74 -0.01
CA ARG A 72 8.92 14.78 0.05
C ARG A 72 8.82 15.57 -1.26
N ARG A 73 9.96 15.87 -1.90
CA ARG A 73 10.02 16.59 -3.18
C ARG A 73 9.41 15.80 -4.34
N VAL A 74 9.72 14.49 -4.45
CA VAL A 74 9.24 13.64 -5.55
C VAL A 74 7.79 13.20 -5.35
N LEU A 75 7.29 13.20 -4.12
CA LEU A 75 5.92 12.83 -3.78
C LEU A 75 4.96 13.94 -4.22
N LYS A 76 3.84 13.59 -4.86
CA LYS A 76 2.76 14.52 -5.19
C LYS A 76 2.16 15.15 -3.92
N PRO A 77 1.51 16.33 -3.99
CA PRO A 77 0.90 16.97 -2.83
C PRO A 77 -0.03 16.07 -2.03
N GLY A 78 -0.95 15.37 -2.71
CA GLY A 78 -1.88 14.41 -2.09
C GLY A 78 -1.33 12.98 -1.93
N GLY A 79 -0.02 12.78 -2.12
CA GLY A 79 0.62 11.47 -2.01
C GLY A 79 0.96 11.09 -0.57
N SER A 80 1.24 9.81 -0.36
CA SER A 80 1.54 9.21 0.94
C SER A 80 2.92 8.56 1.00
N LEU A 81 3.59 8.65 2.16
CA LEU A 81 4.81 7.93 2.49
C LEU A 81 4.53 6.97 3.64
N VAL A 82 4.81 5.68 3.43
CA VAL A 82 4.75 4.65 4.48
C VAL A 82 6.14 4.07 4.70
N ILE A 83 6.62 4.15 5.95
CA ILE A 83 7.93 3.64 6.36
C ILE A 83 7.71 2.46 7.30
N ASN A 84 8.05 1.24 6.88
CA ASN A 84 8.13 0.11 7.78
C ASN A 84 9.48 0.13 8.50
N ILE A 85 9.46 0.28 9.82
CA ILE A 85 10.65 0.45 10.65
C ILE A 85 10.43 -0.08 12.05
N LYS A 86 11.52 -0.44 12.73
CA LYS A 86 11.51 -0.96 14.08
C LYS A 86 12.68 -0.42 14.86
N GLU A 87 12.47 -0.20 16.17
CA GLU A 87 13.52 0.17 17.12
C GLU A 87 14.52 -0.97 17.31
N LYS A 88 15.76 -0.60 17.59
CA LYS A 88 16.80 -1.51 18.07
C LYS A 88 16.87 -1.49 19.61
N VAL A 89 17.38 -2.56 20.17
CA VAL A 89 17.81 -2.60 21.58
C VAL A 89 19.33 -2.53 21.61
N VAL A 90 19.86 -1.56 22.34
CA VAL A 90 21.29 -1.33 22.59
C VAL A 90 21.49 -1.42 24.09
N ASP A 91 22.42 -2.22 24.55
CA ASP A 91 22.78 -2.38 25.98
C ASP A 91 21.59 -2.61 26.92
N GLY A 92 20.56 -3.34 26.43
CA GLY A 92 19.38 -3.69 27.20
C GLY A 92 18.25 -2.65 27.15
N GLU A 93 18.45 -1.49 26.55
CA GLU A 93 17.49 -0.41 26.41
C GLU A 93 16.99 -0.29 24.95
N ARG A 94 15.71 0.08 24.76
CA ARG A 94 15.20 0.44 23.42
C ARG A 94 15.72 1.80 23.03
N HIS A 95 16.43 1.85 21.90
CA HIS A 95 16.94 3.11 21.36
C HIS A 95 15.80 3.95 20.78
N THR A 96 15.84 5.25 21.01
CA THR A 96 14.76 6.20 20.65
C THR A 96 14.79 6.68 19.21
N TYR A 97 15.74 6.23 18.38
CA TYR A 97 15.98 6.77 17.04
C TYR A 97 14.71 6.84 16.12
N VAL A 98 13.77 5.89 16.28
CA VAL A 98 12.52 5.92 15.50
C VAL A 98 11.61 7.06 15.96
N LEU A 99 11.52 7.29 17.26
CA LEU A 99 10.73 8.40 17.82
C LEU A 99 11.35 9.75 17.46
N GLU A 100 12.67 9.85 17.53
CA GLU A 100 13.42 11.03 17.12
C GLU A 100 13.28 11.31 15.62
N LEU A 101 13.27 10.26 14.78
CA LEU A 101 13.01 10.37 13.35
C LEU A 101 11.62 10.96 13.08
N ILE A 102 10.59 10.49 13.78
CA ILE A 102 9.22 11.03 13.65
C ILE A 102 9.22 12.54 13.96
N ILE A 103 9.86 12.93 15.08
CA ILE A 103 9.93 14.34 15.51
C ILE A 103 10.70 15.17 14.49
N ALA A 104 11.82 14.66 13.99
CA ALA A 104 12.67 15.37 13.02
C ALA A 104 11.98 15.53 11.66
N MET A 105 11.31 14.49 11.15
CA MET A 105 10.52 14.56 9.92
C MET A 105 9.37 15.58 10.04
N ARG A 106 8.69 15.63 11.20
CA ARG A 106 7.67 16.65 11.44
C ARG A 106 8.26 18.08 11.39
N ARG A 107 9.47 18.28 11.89
CA ARG A 107 10.19 19.57 11.79
C ARG A 107 10.58 19.91 10.35
N GLN A 108 10.77 18.92 9.47
CA GLN A 108 10.95 19.11 8.03
C GLN A 108 9.62 19.45 7.29
N GLY A 109 8.49 19.47 7.99
CA GLY A 109 7.20 19.81 7.39
C GLY A 109 6.39 18.60 6.91
N TRP A 110 6.78 17.36 7.27
CA TRP A 110 5.92 16.20 7.13
C TRP A 110 4.77 16.23 8.14
N LEU A 111 3.60 15.79 7.73
CA LEU A 111 2.49 15.50 8.64
C LEU A 111 2.56 14.02 9.01
N TRP A 112 2.78 13.71 10.28
CA TRP A 112 2.64 12.34 10.78
C TRP A 112 1.15 12.06 10.96
N THR A 113 0.57 11.36 10.00
CA THR A 113 -0.89 11.25 9.85
C THR A 113 -1.45 10.06 10.60
N GLU A 114 -0.76 8.92 10.53
CA GLU A 114 -1.21 7.68 11.18
C GLU A 114 0.00 6.78 11.49
N GLU A 115 -0.19 5.85 12.40
CA GLU A 115 0.72 4.75 12.66
C GLU A 115 -0.04 3.43 12.55
N TYR A 116 0.36 2.61 11.57
CA TYR A 116 -0.11 1.24 11.48
C TYR A 116 0.88 0.31 12.14
N VAL A 117 0.36 -0.78 12.70
CA VAL A 117 1.17 -1.81 13.34
C VAL A 117 1.09 -3.08 12.50
N TRP A 118 2.22 -3.54 11.96
CA TRP A 118 2.28 -4.86 11.39
C TRP A 118 2.55 -5.88 12.50
N HIS A 119 1.49 -6.61 12.93
CA HIS A 119 1.59 -7.74 13.85
C HIS A 119 1.95 -9.03 13.08
N LYS A 120 3.05 -9.66 13.48
CA LYS A 120 3.59 -10.88 12.86
C LYS A 120 2.88 -12.12 13.43
N ARG A 121 1.97 -12.72 12.66
CA ARG A 121 1.15 -13.87 13.12
C ARG A 121 1.96 -15.12 13.46
N ASN A 122 3.11 -15.33 12.81
CA ASN A 122 3.95 -16.52 12.90
C ASN A 122 5.36 -16.21 13.42
N CYS A 123 5.45 -15.41 14.47
CA CYS A 123 6.74 -15.14 15.11
C CYS A 123 7.40 -16.41 15.64
N PHE A 124 8.70 -16.60 15.38
CA PHE A 124 9.48 -17.73 15.93
C PHE A 124 9.52 -17.68 17.47
N PRO A 125 9.30 -18.80 18.19
CA PRO A 125 9.36 -18.82 19.64
C PRO A 125 10.77 -18.51 20.14
N GLY A 126 10.87 -17.68 21.16
CA GLY A 126 12.12 -17.30 21.78
C GLY A 126 11.90 -16.41 22.98
N LYS A 127 12.84 -16.38 23.90
CA LYS A 127 12.85 -15.50 25.06
C LYS A 127 14.21 -14.79 25.18
N TRP A 128 14.17 -13.62 25.74
CA TRP A 128 15.32 -12.87 26.20
C TRP A 128 15.31 -12.85 27.73
N PRO A 129 16.44 -12.69 28.42
CA PRO A 129 16.47 -12.72 29.87
C PRO A 129 15.51 -11.73 30.56
N ASN A 130 15.34 -10.56 29.99
CA ASN A 130 14.63 -9.44 30.61
C ASN A 130 13.52 -8.82 29.72
N ARG A 131 13.17 -9.44 28.60
CA ARG A 131 12.11 -8.94 27.70
C ARG A 131 11.53 -10.06 26.82
N PHE A 132 10.32 -9.85 26.34
CA PHE A 132 9.75 -10.69 25.32
C PHE A 132 10.27 -10.28 23.94
N ARG A 133 10.16 -11.17 22.97
CA ARG A 133 10.50 -10.86 21.58
C ARG A 133 9.47 -9.92 20.96
N ASP A 134 9.91 -9.16 19.98
CA ASP A 134 9.06 -8.26 19.23
C ASP A 134 8.24 -9.03 18.20
N ALA A 135 6.91 -8.97 18.34
CA ALA A 135 5.96 -9.57 17.42
C ALA A 135 5.35 -8.56 16.46
N TRP A 136 5.84 -7.32 16.43
CA TRP A 136 5.29 -6.26 15.58
C TRP A 136 6.36 -5.28 15.10
N GLU A 137 6.02 -4.54 14.04
CA GLU A 137 6.80 -3.43 13.50
C GLU A 137 5.89 -2.25 13.21
N ARG A 138 6.45 -1.05 13.21
CA ARG A 138 5.76 0.18 12.88
C ARG A 138 5.68 0.35 11.37
N CYS A 139 4.55 0.83 10.88
CA CYS A 139 4.40 1.38 9.54
C CYS A 139 3.97 2.85 9.71
N LEU A 140 4.96 3.73 9.71
CA LEU A 140 4.75 5.17 9.93
C LEU A 140 4.21 5.79 8.66
N HIS A 141 3.03 6.41 8.74
CA HIS A 141 2.39 7.10 7.63
C HIS A 141 2.59 8.60 7.73
N PHE A 142 3.20 9.16 6.71
CA PHE A 142 3.41 10.59 6.55
C PHE A 142 2.77 11.11 5.26
N THR A 143 2.30 12.35 5.30
CA THR A 143 1.78 13.07 4.14
C THR A 143 2.40 14.45 4.02
N ARG A 144 2.32 15.06 2.83
CA ARG A 144 2.73 16.46 2.62
C ARG A 144 1.66 17.44 3.05
N GLU A 145 0.39 17.04 2.90
CA GLU A 145 -0.79 17.87 3.10
C GLU A 145 -1.85 17.13 3.90
N LYS A 146 -2.78 17.87 4.49
CA LYS A 146 -3.91 17.31 5.26
C LYS A 146 -4.89 16.52 4.38
N ARG A 147 -4.99 16.87 3.09
CA ARG A 147 -5.82 16.15 2.12
C ARG A 147 -4.93 15.22 1.31
N PHE A 148 -5.19 13.95 1.36
CA PHE A 148 -4.46 12.91 0.64
C PHE A 148 -5.42 11.85 0.15
N LYS A 149 -4.99 11.07 -0.84
CA LYS A 149 -5.77 9.95 -1.40
C LYS A 149 -5.87 8.82 -0.37
N MET A 150 -7.09 8.32 -0.12
CA MET A 150 -7.33 7.20 0.79
C MET A 150 -8.59 6.43 0.37
N ASN A 151 -8.39 5.24 -0.19
CA ASN A 151 -9.44 4.35 -0.72
C ASN A 151 -9.82 3.32 0.35
N GLN A 152 -10.52 3.73 1.41
CA GLN A 152 -10.84 2.85 2.54
C GLN A 152 -11.65 1.62 2.12
N ASP A 153 -12.52 1.74 1.13
CA ASP A 153 -13.36 0.65 0.65
C ASP A 153 -12.55 -0.46 -0.03
N ALA A 154 -11.39 -0.16 -0.62
CA ALA A 154 -10.51 -1.13 -1.24
C ALA A 154 -9.91 -2.14 -0.24
N VAL A 155 -9.79 -1.75 1.03
CA VAL A 155 -9.16 -2.54 2.10
C VAL A 155 -10.16 -3.05 3.15
N MET A 156 -11.47 -2.95 2.89
CA MET A 156 -12.48 -3.47 3.80
C MET A 156 -12.28 -4.97 4.05
N VAL A 157 -12.54 -5.40 5.27
CA VAL A 157 -12.45 -6.80 5.73
C VAL A 157 -13.84 -7.37 6.01
N PRO A 158 -14.01 -8.70 6.00
CA PRO A 158 -15.26 -9.32 6.45
C PRO A 158 -15.62 -8.85 7.86
N MET A 159 -16.90 -8.66 8.12
CA MET A 159 -17.38 -8.39 9.48
C MET A 159 -17.02 -9.56 10.40
N GLY A 160 -16.47 -9.25 11.58
CA GLY A 160 -16.16 -10.25 12.59
C GLY A 160 -17.42 -10.87 13.21
N ASP A 161 -17.26 -12.04 13.85
CA ASP A 161 -18.35 -12.84 14.43
C ASP A 161 -19.23 -12.07 15.44
N TRP A 162 -18.64 -11.09 16.15
CA TRP A 162 -19.40 -10.22 17.07
C TRP A 162 -20.52 -9.46 16.35
N ALA A 163 -20.31 -9.06 15.10
CA ALA A 163 -21.29 -8.32 14.32
C ALA A 163 -22.50 -9.22 13.98
N ASN A 164 -22.26 -10.48 13.65
CA ASN A 164 -23.29 -11.45 13.36
C ASN A 164 -24.20 -11.70 14.60
N THR A 165 -23.64 -11.63 15.79
CA THR A 165 -24.38 -11.80 17.04
C THR A 165 -25.00 -10.48 17.49
N ARG A 166 -24.23 -9.40 17.57
CA ARG A 166 -24.65 -8.12 18.13
C ARG A 166 -25.66 -7.38 17.26
N LEU A 167 -25.48 -7.42 15.91
CA LEU A 167 -26.40 -6.76 15.00
C LEU A 167 -27.77 -7.44 14.89
N LYS A 168 -27.85 -8.75 15.22
CA LYS A 168 -29.11 -9.49 15.27
C LYS A 168 -29.93 -9.22 16.54
N THR A 169 -29.26 -8.82 17.63
CA THR A 169 -29.87 -8.65 18.97
C THR A 169 -29.95 -7.20 19.40
N LEU A 170 -29.87 -6.26 18.46
CA LEU A 170 -29.98 -4.82 18.76
C LEU A 170 -31.38 -4.46 19.27
N GLY A 171 -31.45 -3.92 20.50
CA GLY A 171 -32.63 -3.27 21.03
C GLY A 171 -32.73 -1.82 20.56
N ALA A 172 -33.89 -1.20 20.77
CA ALA A 172 -34.13 0.20 20.42
C ALA A 172 -33.09 1.17 21.04
N ASN A 173 -32.59 0.86 22.24
CA ASN A 173 -31.58 1.66 22.94
C ASN A 173 -30.14 1.47 22.38
N ASP A 174 -29.89 0.43 21.59
CA ASP A 174 -28.58 0.19 20.96
C ASP A 174 -28.45 0.94 19.62
N VAL A 175 -29.56 1.27 18.99
CA VAL A 175 -29.62 1.95 17.67
C VAL A 175 -29.29 3.44 17.82
N VAL A 176 -29.66 4.05 18.95
CA VAL A 176 -29.36 5.44 19.24
C VAL A 176 -28.51 5.53 20.50
N ARG A 177 -27.20 5.48 20.33
CA ARG A 177 -26.31 5.78 21.46
C ARG A 177 -26.12 7.28 21.56
N HIS A 178 -26.82 7.90 22.48
CA HIS A 178 -26.59 9.28 22.88
C HIS A 178 -25.14 9.45 23.40
N ASP A 179 -24.58 10.63 23.18
CA ASP A 179 -23.20 11.02 23.50
C ASP A 179 -22.67 10.44 24.81
N SER A 180 -21.46 9.88 24.74
CA SER A 180 -20.71 9.65 25.96
C SER A 180 -20.42 11.02 26.61
N ARG A 181 -20.63 11.15 27.92
CA ARG A 181 -20.45 12.37 28.75
C ARG A 181 -19.05 12.97 28.72
N VAL A 182 -18.18 12.55 27.83
CA VAL A 182 -16.79 12.99 27.67
C VAL A 182 -16.63 13.69 26.31
N GLY A 183 -17.32 14.82 26.13
CA GLY A 183 -17.00 15.92 25.21
C GLY A 183 -16.60 15.67 23.75
N ASN A 184 -16.37 14.44 23.33
CA ASN A 184 -16.08 14.04 21.95
C ASN A 184 -17.26 13.24 21.43
N ALA A 185 -17.98 13.81 20.47
CA ALA A 185 -19.13 13.24 19.79
C ALA A 185 -18.83 11.92 19.06
N PHE A 186 -18.55 10.84 19.80
CA PHE A 186 -18.48 9.48 19.29
C PHE A 186 -19.86 8.81 19.38
N GLY A 187 -20.84 9.42 18.76
CA GLY A 187 -22.14 8.80 18.49
C GLY A 187 -21.94 7.68 17.47
N LYS A 188 -21.69 6.45 17.94
CA LYS A 188 -21.67 5.27 17.06
C LYS A 188 -23.11 4.94 16.67
N ASN A 189 -23.55 5.41 15.51
CA ASN A 189 -24.80 4.94 14.94
C ASN A 189 -24.62 3.51 14.42
N ILE A 190 -24.91 2.52 15.29
CA ILE A 190 -24.77 1.09 14.98
C ILE A 190 -25.73 0.67 13.86
N ALA A 191 -26.85 1.38 13.68
CA ALA A 191 -27.80 1.12 12.60
C ALA A 191 -27.15 1.21 11.21
N ASN A 192 -26.14 2.06 11.02
CA ASN A 192 -25.41 2.17 9.75
C ASN A 192 -24.62 0.90 9.37
N TRP A 193 -24.48 -0.05 10.30
CA TRP A 193 -23.76 -1.30 10.08
C TRP A 193 -24.68 -2.50 9.85
N GLN A 194 -26.01 -2.32 10.03
CA GLN A 194 -26.98 -3.38 9.74
C GLN A 194 -26.99 -3.70 8.25
N GLY A 195 -26.99 -5.00 7.92
CA GLY A 195 -27.02 -5.48 6.54
C GLY A 195 -25.67 -5.37 5.80
N ARG A 196 -24.59 -4.92 6.44
CA ARG A 196 -23.26 -4.93 5.84
C ARG A 196 -22.55 -6.24 6.18
N ASP A 197 -21.82 -6.78 5.19
CA ASP A 197 -20.98 -7.97 5.31
C ASP A 197 -19.50 -7.62 5.53
N ARG A 198 -19.12 -6.35 5.34
CA ARG A 198 -17.75 -5.84 5.45
C ARG A 198 -17.64 -4.64 6.38
N ALA A 199 -16.48 -4.50 7.01
CA ALA A 199 -16.13 -3.40 7.90
C ALA A 199 -14.80 -2.79 7.49
N TYR A 200 -14.57 -1.53 7.90
CA TYR A 200 -13.25 -0.93 7.78
C TYR A 200 -12.26 -1.64 8.71
N PRO A 201 -11.02 -1.90 8.26
CA PRO A 201 -10.00 -2.54 9.08
C PRO A 201 -9.58 -1.63 10.24
N THR A 202 -8.91 -2.24 11.23
CA THR A 202 -8.16 -1.49 12.24
C THR A 202 -6.79 -1.09 11.68
N ASN A 203 -6.07 -0.22 12.40
CA ASN A 203 -4.68 0.10 12.07
C ASN A 203 -3.67 -0.98 12.51
N VAL A 204 -4.13 -2.16 12.93
CA VAL A 204 -3.29 -3.32 13.22
C VAL A 204 -3.44 -4.36 12.11
N LEU A 205 -2.38 -4.59 11.36
CA LEU A 205 -2.33 -5.52 10.24
C LEU A 205 -1.77 -6.87 10.71
N HIS A 206 -2.62 -7.89 10.79
CA HIS A 206 -2.25 -9.24 11.21
C HIS A 206 -1.74 -10.06 10.02
N LEU A 207 -0.46 -9.89 9.63
CA LEU A 207 0.13 -10.56 8.48
C LEU A 207 1.25 -11.51 8.91
N ALA A 208 1.29 -12.70 8.30
CA ALA A 208 2.38 -13.64 8.51
C ALA A 208 3.69 -13.09 7.89
N THR A 209 4.83 -13.42 8.49
CA THR A 209 6.13 -13.20 7.86
C THR A 209 6.33 -14.22 6.74
N GLU A 210 7.11 -13.87 5.71
CA GLU A 210 7.51 -14.81 4.66
C GLU A 210 8.39 -15.92 5.26
N CYS A 211 7.87 -17.15 5.26
CA CYS A 211 8.60 -18.34 5.65
C CYS A 211 9.11 -19.04 4.38
N GLY A 212 10.41 -19.09 4.17
CA GLY A 212 11.00 -19.82 3.04
C GLY A 212 11.78 -18.98 2.03
N ASN A 213 12.03 -17.72 2.30
CA ASN A 213 12.91 -16.88 1.50
C ASN A 213 14.35 -17.39 1.57
N LYS A 214 14.69 -18.36 0.74
CA LYS A 214 16.08 -18.82 0.54
C LYS A 214 16.92 -17.63 0.05
N GLY A 215 17.58 -16.94 0.98
CA GLY A 215 18.56 -15.89 0.68
C GLY A 215 18.13 -14.43 0.89
N HIS A 216 16.96 -14.14 1.47
CA HIS A 216 16.59 -12.79 1.89
C HIS A 216 15.94 -12.81 3.28
N SER A 217 16.72 -12.53 4.32
CA SER A 217 16.33 -12.71 5.73
C SER A 217 15.46 -11.59 6.31
N ALA A 218 15.01 -10.59 5.54
CA ALA A 218 14.26 -9.44 6.04
C ALA A 218 13.26 -8.82 5.03
N ALA A 219 12.74 -9.60 4.10
CA ALA A 219 11.63 -9.12 3.27
C ALA A 219 10.33 -9.15 4.10
N PHE A 220 9.59 -8.06 4.07
CA PHE A 220 8.21 -8.08 4.53
C PHE A 220 7.35 -8.89 3.54
N PRO A 221 6.20 -9.45 3.99
CA PRO A 221 5.31 -10.19 3.10
C PRO A 221 4.71 -9.27 2.04
N GLN A 222 4.49 -9.79 0.84
CA GLN A 222 3.88 -9.03 -0.26
C GLN A 222 2.51 -8.43 0.12
N ALA A 223 1.79 -9.06 1.02
CA ALA A 223 0.52 -8.55 1.54
C ALA A 223 0.64 -7.19 2.24
N LEU A 224 1.81 -6.86 2.82
CA LEU A 224 2.00 -5.59 3.51
C LEU A 224 2.01 -4.39 2.53
N PRO A 225 2.92 -4.31 1.53
CA PRO A 225 2.88 -3.20 0.58
C PRO A 225 1.59 -3.22 -0.27
N ARG A 226 1.06 -4.40 -0.60
CA ARG A 226 -0.20 -4.55 -1.34
C ARG A 226 -1.32 -3.78 -0.65
N TRP A 227 -1.49 -3.96 0.66
CA TRP A 227 -2.53 -3.29 1.44
C TRP A 227 -2.42 -1.76 1.39
N PHE A 228 -1.20 -1.20 1.52
CA PHE A 228 -0.97 0.23 1.41
C PHE A 228 -1.16 0.77 -0.01
N ILE A 229 -0.80 0.00 -1.02
CA ILE A 229 -1.00 0.36 -2.44
C ILE A 229 -2.49 0.43 -2.75
N GLU A 230 -3.29 -0.54 -2.32
CA GLU A 230 -4.75 -0.52 -2.49
C GLU A 230 -5.39 0.66 -1.74
N LEU A 231 -4.89 0.99 -0.54
CA LEU A 231 -5.42 2.08 0.28
C LEU A 231 -5.11 3.47 -0.29
N PHE A 232 -3.89 3.70 -0.78
CA PHE A 232 -3.41 5.05 -1.08
C PHE A 232 -3.24 5.35 -2.58
N THR A 233 -3.57 4.41 -3.47
CA THR A 233 -3.41 4.61 -4.92
C THR A 233 -4.58 4.05 -5.72
N ASP A 234 -4.71 4.54 -6.97
CA ASP A 234 -5.56 3.97 -8.00
C ASP A 234 -4.72 3.26 -9.09
N PRO A 235 -5.29 2.36 -9.90
CA PRO A 235 -4.63 1.84 -11.09
C PRO A 235 -4.08 2.96 -11.97
N GLY A 236 -2.82 2.80 -12.46
CA GLY A 236 -2.10 3.83 -13.21
C GLY A 236 -1.29 4.82 -12.37
N ASP A 237 -1.47 4.87 -11.05
CA ASP A 237 -0.63 5.67 -10.16
C ASP A 237 0.79 5.09 -10.06
N THR A 238 1.74 5.90 -9.59
CA THR A 238 3.16 5.55 -9.46
C THR A 238 3.53 5.26 -8.00
N VAL A 239 4.06 4.07 -7.77
CA VAL A 239 4.60 3.61 -6.48
C VAL A 239 6.12 3.61 -6.53
N LEU A 240 6.77 4.18 -5.52
CA LEU A 240 8.23 4.22 -5.37
C LEU A 240 8.65 3.45 -4.10
N ASP A 241 9.68 2.61 -4.24
CA ASP A 241 10.41 2.05 -3.11
C ASP A 241 11.90 2.41 -3.22
N PRO A 242 12.39 3.41 -2.45
CA PRO A 242 13.78 3.85 -2.51
C PRO A 242 14.78 2.87 -1.86
N PHE A 243 14.30 1.78 -1.25
CA PHE A 243 15.11 0.70 -0.68
C PHE A 243 14.54 -0.66 -1.12
N ALA A 244 14.44 -0.85 -2.45
CA ALA A 244 13.60 -1.88 -3.07
C ALA A 244 14.00 -3.32 -2.72
N GLY A 245 15.22 -3.58 -2.30
CA GLY A 245 15.67 -4.91 -1.95
C GLY A 245 15.43 -5.92 -3.08
N SER A 246 14.64 -6.96 -2.80
CA SER A 246 14.26 -7.97 -3.79
C SER A 246 13.08 -7.57 -4.69
N GLY A 247 12.49 -6.38 -4.52
CA GLY A 247 11.42 -5.89 -5.38
C GLY A 247 9.99 -6.27 -4.95
N THR A 248 9.78 -6.66 -3.71
CA THR A 248 8.46 -7.08 -3.19
C THR A 248 7.40 -5.99 -3.36
N THR A 249 7.71 -4.73 -3.01
CA THR A 249 6.81 -3.57 -3.21
C THR A 249 6.47 -3.37 -4.68
N LEU A 250 7.49 -3.48 -5.54
CA LEU A 250 7.34 -3.22 -6.97
C LEU A 250 6.48 -4.28 -7.65
N ALA A 251 6.68 -5.55 -7.30
CA ALA A 251 5.85 -6.65 -7.79
C ALA A 251 4.39 -6.50 -7.36
N ALA A 252 4.15 -6.08 -6.11
CA ALA A 252 2.81 -5.80 -5.62
C ALA A 252 2.14 -4.64 -6.40
N ALA A 253 2.90 -3.57 -6.69
CA ALA A 253 2.40 -2.43 -7.46
C ALA A 253 2.01 -2.83 -8.89
N LEU A 254 2.87 -3.57 -9.59
CA LEU A 254 2.60 -4.06 -10.94
C LEU A 254 1.39 -4.98 -10.99
N ALA A 255 1.28 -5.93 -10.04
CA ALA A 255 0.15 -6.86 -9.95
C ALA A 255 -1.19 -6.15 -9.72
N LEU A 256 -1.16 -4.95 -9.17
CA LEU A 256 -2.34 -4.10 -8.93
C LEU A 256 -2.55 -3.06 -10.05
N GLY A 257 -1.80 -3.11 -11.14
CA GLY A 257 -1.95 -2.16 -12.26
C GLY A 257 -1.35 -0.77 -11.99
N ARG A 258 -0.38 -0.66 -11.07
CA ARG A 258 0.34 0.58 -10.77
C ARG A 258 1.71 0.57 -11.45
N HIS A 259 2.24 1.76 -11.78
CA HIS A 259 3.64 1.89 -12.18
C HIS A 259 4.53 1.72 -10.94
N ALA A 260 5.73 1.15 -11.14
CA ALA A 260 6.64 0.83 -10.06
C ALA A 260 8.06 1.36 -10.33
N ILE A 261 8.60 2.11 -9.39
CA ILE A 261 9.99 2.61 -9.42
C ILE A 261 10.70 2.07 -8.18
N GLY A 262 11.83 1.41 -8.35
CA GLY A 262 12.68 0.96 -7.25
C GLY A 262 14.07 1.57 -7.31
N VAL A 263 14.68 1.75 -6.15
CA VAL A 263 16.10 2.05 -6.04
C VAL A 263 16.74 1.02 -5.13
N GLU A 264 17.87 0.46 -5.54
CA GLU A 264 18.62 -0.52 -4.75
C GLU A 264 20.12 -0.30 -4.90
N LEU A 265 20.80 -0.28 -3.75
CA LEU A 265 22.24 -0.03 -3.71
C LEU A 265 23.06 -1.27 -4.09
N THR A 266 22.62 -2.44 -3.62
CA THR A 266 23.41 -3.67 -3.67
C THR A 266 23.25 -4.40 -5.00
N PRO A 267 24.32 -4.62 -5.81
CA PRO A 267 24.19 -5.24 -7.14
C PRO A 267 23.47 -6.58 -7.12
N LYS A 268 23.70 -7.41 -6.12
CA LYS A 268 23.03 -8.70 -5.94
C LYS A 268 21.50 -8.53 -5.82
N TYR A 269 21.03 -7.52 -5.07
CA TYR A 269 19.61 -7.27 -4.91
C TYR A 269 19.02 -6.56 -6.12
N VAL A 270 19.79 -5.71 -6.82
CA VAL A 270 19.37 -5.14 -8.12
C VAL A 270 19.04 -6.25 -9.12
N ALA A 271 19.92 -7.26 -9.26
CA ALA A 271 19.67 -8.40 -10.14
C ALA A 271 18.40 -9.13 -9.74
N ARG A 272 18.26 -9.47 -8.46
CA ARG A 272 17.06 -10.16 -7.95
C ARG A 272 15.77 -9.35 -8.13
N CYS A 273 15.84 -8.04 -7.93
CA CYS A 273 14.71 -7.14 -8.15
C CYS A 273 14.28 -7.15 -9.61
N ARG A 274 15.23 -7.16 -10.55
CA ARG A 274 14.94 -7.28 -11.99
C ARG A 274 14.23 -8.58 -12.34
N ASP A 275 14.68 -9.71 -11.79
CA ASP A 275 14.03 -11.01 -11.97
C ASP A 275 12.60 -11.00 -11.42
N THR A 276 12.40 -10.43 -10.24
CA THR A 276 11.08 -10.28 -9.62
C THR A 276 10.14 -9.42 -10.46
N LEU A 277 10.65 -8.30 -11.01
CA LEU A 277 9.88 -7.41 -11.89
C LEU A 277 9.53 -8.09 -13.22
N ALA A 278 10.47 -8.82 -13.84
CA ALA A 278 10.21 -9.55 -15.07
C ALA A 278 9.07 -10.56 -14.88
N SER A 279 9.15 -11.39 -13.83
CA SER A 279 8.12 -12.36 -13.50
C SER A 279 6.75 -11.70 -13.21
N ALA A 280 6.73 -10.56 -12.51
CA ALA A 280 5.50 -9.82 -12.23
C ALA A 280 4.88 -9.26 -13.52
N LEU A 281 5.66 -8.69 -14.42
CA LEU A 281 5.20 -8.17 -15.71
C LEU A 281 4.65 -9.26 -16.61
N GLU A 282 5.32 -10.42 -16.69
CA GLU A 282 4.83 -11.59 -17.42
C GLU A 282 3.47 -12.05 -16.90
N ALA A 283 3.32 -12.14 -15.58
CA ALA A 283 2.04 -12.51 -14.94
C ALA A 283 0.92 -11.52 -15.28
N VAL A 284 1.19 -10.21 -15.22
CA VAL A 284 0.22 -9.16 -15.59
C VAL A 284 -0.18 -9.27 -17.07
N GLN A 285 0.79 -9.47 -17.96
CA GLN A 285 0.53 -9.64 -19.40
C GLN A 285 -0.27 -10.92 -19.70
N ALA A 286 0.01 -12.03 -19.00
CA ALA A 286 -0.73 -13.27 -19.14
C ALA A 286 -2.20 -13.11 -18.72
N LEU A 287 -2.45 -12.42 -17.59
CA LEU A 287 -3.80 -12.09 -17.15
C LEU A 287 -4.55 -11.20 -18.15
N ALA A 288 -3.88 -10.17 -18.68
CA ALA A 288 -4.46 -9.29 -19.69
C ALA A 288 -4.86 -10.04 -20.99
N ARG A 289 -4.04 -11.01 -21.42
CA ARG A 289 -4.35 -11.86 -22.57
C ARG A 289 -5.53 -12.81 -22.29
N ALA A 290 -5.63 -13.35 -21.08
CA ALA A 290 -6.71 -14.24 -20.67
C ALA A 290 -8.06 -13.50 -20.51
N SER A 291 -8.03 -12.20 -20.24
CA SER A 291 -9.20 -11.32 -20.05
C SER A 291 -9.60 -10.57 -21.33
N GLY A 292 -8.91 -10.78 -22.46
CA GLY A 292 -9.26 -10.20 -23.76
C GLY A 292 -10.59 -10.76 -24.28
N PRO A 293 -11.29 -10.05 -25.20
CA PRO A 293 -12.58 -10.48 -25.73
C PRO A 293 -12.45 -11.87 -26.35
N THR A 294 -13.31 -12.78 -25.93
CA THR A 294 -13.45 -14.09 -26.56
C THR A 294 -13.83 -13.89 -28.03
N GLU A 295 -13.18 -14.63 -28.94
CA GLU A 295 -13.45 -14.60 -30.41
C GLU A 295 -14.93 -14.74 -30.78
N GLN A 296 -15.82 -15.10 -29.86
CA GLN A 296 -17.28 -15.20 -30.07
C GLN A 296 -18.01 -13.85 -30.08
N GLU A 297 -17.42 -12.75 -29.58
CA GLU A 297 -18.06 -11.41 -29.67
C GLU A 297 -17.72 -10.67 -30.98
N LEU A 298 -16.75 -11.15 -31.75
CA LEU A 298 -16.34 -10.55 -33.03
C LEU A 298 -17.14 -11.07 -34.24
N VAL A 299 -18.04 -12.03 -34.05
CA VAL A 299 -18.88 -12.60 -35.14
C VAL A 299 -20.36 -12.35 -34.84
N SER A 300 -20.77 -11.09 -34.90
CA SER A 300 -22.16 -10.74 -35.16
C SER A 300 -22.23 -10.12 -36.57
N PRO A 301 -22.80 -10.81 -37.55
CA PRO A 301 -22.96 -10.22 -38.89
C PRO A 301 -23.95 -9.07 -38.78
N GLY A 302 -23.50 -7.91 -39.23
CA GLY A 302 -24.29 -6.69 -39.33
C GLY A 302 -25.61 -6.96 -40.05
N ARG A 303 -26.72 -6.65 -39.39
CA ARG A 303 -28.04 -6.58 -40.02
C ARG A 303 -28.04 -5.39 -40.97
N ALA A 304 -28.13 -5.67 -42.23
CA ALA A 304 -28.29 -4.69 -43.30
C ALA A 304 -29.54 -3.81 -43.06
N PRO A 305 -29.50 -2.52 -43.40
CA PRO A 305 -30.70 -1.69 -43.34
C PRO A 305 -31.62 -2.04 -44.47
N ASP A 306 -32.85 -2.43 -44.17
CA ASP A 306 -33.93 -2.54 -45.14
C ASP A 306 -34.27 -1.16 -45.71
N ALA A 307 -34.11 -1.05 -47.03
CA ALA A 307 -34.52 0.08 -47.81
C ALA A 307 -35.98 -0.09 -48.25
N ALA A 308 -36.66 1.03 -48.32
CA ALA A 308 -37.85 1.33 -49.11
C ALA A 308 -39.24 1.00 -48.55
N ALA A 309 -39.95 2.07 -48.22
CA ALA A 309 -41.27 2.28 -48.89
C ALA A 309 -41.66 3.76 -48.83
N THR A 310 -41.85 4.24 -49.96
CA THR A 310 -42.29 5.53 -50.44
C THR A 310 -43.74 5.90 -50.07
N VAL A 311 -43.95 7.24 -49.99
CA VAL A 311 -45.07 8.08 -50.53
C VAL A 311 -46.47 8.00 -49.91
N SER A 312 -46.99 9.11 -49.38
CA SER A 312 -48.07 9.95 -49.88
C SER A 312 -48.52 10.96 -48.82
N LYS A 313 -48.38 12.24 -49.05
CA LYS A 313 -49.25 13.36 -49.37
C LYS A 313 -50.56 13.55 -48.58
N ASP A 314 -50.71 14.85 -48.21
CA ASP A 314 -51.91 15.67 -47.99
C ASP A 314 -52.53 15.54 -46.57
N SER A 315 -52.80 16.58 -45.86
CA SER A 315 -53.36 17.90 -46.09
C SER A 315 -53.49 18.63 -44.73
N VAL A 316 -53.20 19.91 -44.70
CA VAL A 316 -53.64 20.96 -43.78
C VAL A 316 -55.13 21.26 -44.14
N PRO A 317 -56.05 21.92 -43.33
CA PRO A 317 -55.86 22.87 -42.24
C PRO A 317 -56.89 22.80 -41.07
N SER A 318 -56.61 23.40 -39.97
CA SER A 318 -57.36 24.47 -39.32
C SER A 318 -56.69 24.82 -37.97
#